data_c5d16f16a0fb4c6fb439f8d71a256dae
#
_entry.id   c5d16f16a0fb4c6fb439f8d71a256dae
#
_cell.length_a   1.000
_cell.length_b   1.000
_cell.length_c   1.000
_cell.angle_alpha   90.00
_cell.angle_beta   90.00
_cell.angle_gamma   90.00
#
_symmetry.space_group_name_H-M   'P 1'
#
loop_
_entity.id
_entity.type
_entity.pdbx_description
1 polymer ?
#
loop_
_entity_poly.entity_id
_entity_poly.type
_entity_poly.pdbx_seq_one_letter_code
_entity_poly.pdbx_strand_id
1 'polypeptide(L)'
;MKVIFVTGTAGAGKSLLTSKIKEYYAKNATFPITLNLDPGVGSLPYSPDIDVRDYIDLNTIMEQYQLGSNGSLIMANDLVATKIDDIQKEADTINPDYLIVDTPGQIELFAYRQSGPFFVNEFQAEEKMNLFLFDGTMVSTPSNFVSLTLLSTSIRLRLGLPTVNVITKSDLIQEKLEQVLRWSGRDSQLEADLAGEVNGDTFSLVSDMLSSLNRHDFQQDLIPISNKTGDGMVNLQSALSRTINLGEEIED
;
A
#
# COMPACT_ATOMS: atom_id res chain seq x y z
N MET A 1 -10.45 -16.37 -4.36
CA MET A 1 -10.10 -15.23 -3.46
C MET A 1 -9.10 -14.31 -4.15
N LYS A 2 -9.40 -13.01 -4.21
CA LYS A 2 -8.50 -11.95 -4.72
C LYS A 2 -7.90 -11.18 -3.54
N VAL A 3 -6.60 -10.82 -3.59
CA VAL A 3 -5.89 -10.19 -2.45
C VAL A 3 -5.39 -8.79 -2.78
N ILE A 4 -5.68 -7.83 -1.90
CA ILE A 4 -5.25 -6.43 -2.01
C ILE A 4 -4.36 -6.09 -0.82
N PHE A 5 -3.05 -5.92 -1.05
CA PHE A 5 -2.12 -5.45 -0.04
C PHE A 5 -2.15 -3.92 0.03
N VAL A 6 -2.41 -3.36 1.21
CA VAL A 6 -2.45 -1.91 1.42
C VAL A 6 -1.12 -1.47 2.01
N THR A 7 -0.29 -0.81 1.21
CA THR A 7 1.05 -0.36 1.58
C THR A 7 1.18 1.16 1.56
N GLY A 8 2.24 1.70 2.13
CA GLY A 8 2.50 3.14 2.18
C GLY A 8 3.24 3.52 3.45
N THR A 9 3.64 4.78 3.55
CA THR A 9 4.37 5.31 4.70
C THR A 9 3.56 5.25 6.00
N ALA A 10 4.24 5.35 7.14
CA ALA A 10 3.57 5.46 8.43
C ALA A 10 2.64 6.69 8.44
N GLY A 11 1.43 6.52 8.97
CA GLY A 11 0.45 7.60 9.02
C GLY A 11 -0.29 7.90 7.71
N ALA A 12 0.01 7.22 6.59
CA ALA A 12 -0.68 7.43 5.29
C ALA A 12 -2.16 7.00 5.29
N GLY A 13 -2.67 6.37 6.35
CA GLY A 13 -4.07 6.00 6.49
C GLY A 13 -4.41 4.61 5.97
N LYS A 14 -3.45 3.67 5.98
CA LYS A 14 -3.62 2.28 5.55
C LYS A 14 -4.81 1.59 6.22
N SER A 15 -4.81 1.49 7.54
CA SER A 15 -5.84 0.80 8.30
C SER A 15 -7.24 1.41 8.11
N LEU A 16 -7.33 2.75 7.99
CA LEU A 16 -8.59 3.41 7.72
C LEU A 16 -9.11 3.11 6.32
N LEU A 17 -8.21 3.10 5.32
CA LEU A 17 -8.58 2.75 3.95
C LEU A 17 -8.97 1.26 3.84
N THR A 18 -8.26 0.36 4.51
CA THR A 18 -8.61 -1.06 4.61
C THR A 18 -10.06 -1.24 5.07
N SER A 19 -10.45 -0.56 6.15
CA SER A 19 -11.83 -0.54 6.64
C SER A 19 -12.82 -0.04 5.58
N LYS A 20 -12.50 1.08 4.90
CA LYS A 20 -13.36 1.68 3.89
C LYS A 20 -13.53 0.81 2.65
N ILE A 21 -12.48 0.15 2.20
CA ILE A 21 -12.53 -0.80 1.08
C ILE A 21 -13.44 -1.98 1.48
N LYS A 22 -13.26 -2.57 2.68
CA LYS A 22 -14.13 -3.64 3.17
C LYS A 22 -15.60 -3.22 3.18
N GLU A 23 -15.91 -2.04 3.76
CA GLU A 23 -17.28 -1.50 3.78
C GLU A 23 -17.87 -1.34 2.38
N TYR A 24 -17.06 -0.87 1.41
CA TYR A 24 -17.51 -0.65 0.04
C TYR A 24 -17.81 -1.97 -0.67
N TYR A 25 -16.91 -2.95 -0.61
CA TYR A 25 -17.10 -4.26 -1.23
C TYR A 25 -18.29 -5.00 -0.63
N ALA A 26 -18.46 -4.96 0.69
CA ALA A 26 -19.59 -5.60 1.36
C ALA A 26 -20.96 -5.05 0.92
N LYS A 27 -21.04 -3.75 0.56
CA LYS A 27 -22.27 -3.13 0.03
C LYS A 27 -22.60 -3.56 -1.41
N ASN A 28 -21.63 -4.10 -2.15
CA ASN A 28 -21.79 -4.50 -3.55
C ASN A 28 -21.93 -6.03 -3.74
N ALA A 29 -22.56 -6.69 -2.77
CA ALA A 29 -22.85 -8.13 -2.78
C ALA A 29 -21.63 -9.05 -2.95
N THR A 30 -20.45 -8.59 -2.52
CA THR A 30 -19.25 -9.42 -2.39
C THR A 30 -18.97 -9.73 -0.93
N PHE A 31 -18.17 -10.76 -0.67
CA PHE A 31 -17.76 -11.17 0.67
C PHE A 31 -16.29 -10.81 0.94
N PRO A 32 -16.00 -9.55 1.35
CA PRO A 32 -14.67 -9.12 1.69
C PRO A 32 -14.35 -9.42 3.16
N ILE A 33 -13.10 -9.82 3.42
CA ILE A 33 -12.52 -9.88 4.76
C ILE A 33 -11.25 -9.06 4.85
N THR A 34 -10.80 -8.81 6.08
CA THR A 34 -9.57 -8.07 6.39
C THR A 34 -8.58 -8.93 7.13
N LEU A 35 -7.30 -8.80 6.79
CA LEU A 35 -6.17 -9.38 7.52
C LEU A 35 -5.30 -8.25 8.06
N ASN A 36 -5.10 -8.19 9.37
CA ASN A 36 -4.07 -7.36 9.98
C ASN A 36 -2.73 -8.11 9.98
N LEU A 37 -1.71 -7.56 9.30
CA LEU A 37 -0.33 -8.08 9.31
C LEU A 37 0.62 -7.27 10.21
N ASP A 38 0.14 -6.25 10.93
CA ASP A 38 0.98 -5.48 11.87
C ASP A 38 0.90 -6.06 13.29
N PRO A 39 1.91 -6.80 13.74
CA PRO A 39 1.92 -7.34 15.10
C PRO A 39 2.11 -6.25 16.17
N GLY A 40 2.51 -5.04 15.77
CA GLY A 40 2.78 -3.91 16.67
C GLY A 40 1.66 -2.91 16.79
N VAL A 41 0.57 -3.07 16.07
CA VAL A 41 -0.52 -2.10 16.11
C VAL A 41 -1.29 -2.18 17.44
N GLY A 42 -1.38 -1.04 18.14
CA GLY A 42 -2.10 -0.98 19.42
C GLY A 42 -3.62 -1.01 19.26
N SER A 43 -4.15 -0.25 18.27
CA SER A 43 -5.59 -0.18 17.98
C SER A 43 -5.82 -0.02 16.49
N LEU A 44 -6.86 -0.66 15.98
CA LEU A 44 -7.31 -0.55 14.60
C LEU A 44 -8.66 0.16 14.52
N PRO A 45 -8.96 0.90 13.45
CA PRO A 45 -10.26 1.52 13.24
C PRO A 45 -11.34 0.51 12.80
N TYR A 46 -11.02 -0.78 12.77
CA TYR A 46 -11.91 -1.89 12.40
C TYR A 46 -11.55 -3.14 13.23
N SER A 47 -12.47 -4.12 13.25
CA SER A 47 -12.17 -5.48 13.72
C SER A 47 -11.64 -6.30 12.55
N PRO A 48 -10.40 -6.75 12.55
CA PRO A 48 -9.89 -7.66 11.53
C PRO A 48 -10.61 -9.01 11.63
N ASP A 49 -10.81 -9.66 10.48
CA ASP A 49 -11.37 -11.01 10.43
C ASP A 49 -10.29 -12.06 10.71
N ILE A 50 -9.04 -11.74 10.33
CA ILE A 50 -7.82 -12.49 10.65
C ILE A 50 -6.81 -11.50 11.23
N ASP A 51 -6.20 -11.85 12.36
CA ASP A 51 -5.27 -10.96 13.04
C ASP A 51 -3.95 -11.67 13.36
N VAL A 52 -2.83 -11.13 12.85
CA VAL A 52 -1.51 -11.71 13.12
C VAL A 52 -1.16 -11.72 14.61
N ARG A 53 -1.78 -10.84 15.42
CA ARG A 53 -1.59 -10.78 16.87
C ARG A 53 -2.14 -12.00 17.62
N ASP A 54 -3.02 -12.77 16.99
CA ASP A 54 -3.51 -14.04 17.53
C ASP A 54 -2.45 -15.15 17.41
N TYR A 55 -1.47 -14.98 16.52
CA TYR A 55 -0.37 -15.91 16.27
C TYR A 55 0.97 -15.45 16.86
N ILE A 56 1.15 -14.14 17.03
CA ILE A 56 2.42 -13.52 17.42
C ILE A 56 2.19 -12.49 18.52
N ASP A 57 2.67 -12.77 19.73
CA ASP A 57 2.63 -11.86 20.87
C ASP A 57 3.97 -11.14 21.05
N LEU A 58 3.95 -9.80 20.89
CA LEU A 58 5.12 -8.95 21.06
C LEU A 58 5.69 -9.01 22.49
N ASN A 59 4.85 -9.09 23.51
CA ASN A 59 5.32 -9.12 24.90
C ASN A 59 6.09 -10.40 25.17
N THR A 60 5.59 -11.53 24.70
CA THR A 60 6.29 -12.82 24.78
C THR A 60 7.65 -12.76 24.08
N ILE A 61 7.72 -12.12 22.89
CA ILE A 61 9.00 -11.96 22.17
C ILE A 61 9.96 -11.07 22.96
N MET A 62 9.48 -9.95 23.50
CA MET A 62 10.31 -9.04 24.33
C MET A 62 10.92 -9.76 25.53
N GLU A 63 10.14 -10.54 26.25
CA GLU A 63 10.56 -11.28 27.44
C GLU A 63 11.50 -12.44 27.09
N GLN A 64 11.13 -13.26 26.12
CA GLN A 64 11.87 -14.47 25.75
C GLN A 64 13.26 -14.15 25.18
N TYR A 65 13.36 -13.11 24.36
CA TYR A 65 14.58 -12.74 23.65
C TYR A 65 15.30 -11.53 24.26
N GLN A 66 14.79 -10.98 25.35
CA GLN A 66 15.33 -9.79 26.03
C GLN A 66 15.52 -8.60 25.09
N LEU A 67 14.54 -8.40 24.18
CA LEU A 67 14.55 -7.35 23.18
C LEU A 67 13.80 -6.11 23.66
N GLY A 68 14.29 -4.93 23.27
CA GLY A 68 13.49 -3.70 23.35
C GLY A 68 12.38 -3.67 22.30
N SER A 69 11.47 -2.69 22.40
CA SER A 69 10.27 -2.58 21.53
C SER A 69 10.58 -2.61 20.03
N ASN A 70 11.64 -1.92 19.57
CA ASN A 70 12.01 -1.95 18.15
C ASN A 70 12.54 -3.32 17.71
N GLY A 71 13.37 -3.96 18.52
CA GLY A 71 13.93 -5.28 18.23
C GLY A 71 12.85 -6.36 18.19
N SER A 72 11.92 -6.32 19.14
CA SER A 72 10.78 -7.25 19.17
C SER A 72 9.85 -7.06 17.99
N LEU A 73 9.59 -5.82 17.58
CA LEU A 73 8.76 -5.52 16.39
C LEU A 73 9.40 -6.05 15.11
N ILE A 74 10.71 -5.87 14.95
CA ILE A 74 11.46 -6.43 13.82
C ILE A 74 11.34 -7.96 13.79
N MET A 75 11.59 -8.60 14.93
CA MET A 75 11.52 -10.06 15.06
C MET A 75 10.10 -10.58 14.83
N ALA A 76 9.09 -9.91 15.37
CA ALA A 76 7.68 -10.27 15.17
C ALA A 76 7.30 -10.24 13.69
N ASN A 77 7.71 -9.20 12.96
CA ASN A 77 7.46 -9.12 11.51
C ASN A 77 8.18 -10.23 10.72
N ASP A 78 9.38 -10.65 11.15
CA ASP A 78 10.05 -11.79 10.52
C ASP A 78 9.34 -13.12 10.81
N LEU A 79 8.78 -13.26 12.02
CA LEU A 79 8.01 -14.46 12.40
C LEU A 79 6.67 -14.59 11.68
N VAL A 80 6.10 -13.49 11.13
CA VAL A 80 4.88 -13.55 10.30
C VAL A 80 5.04 -14.57 9.16
N ALA A 81 6.23 -14.61 8.54
CA ALA A 81 6.52 -15.58 7.49
C ALA A 81 6.36 -17.05 7.91
N THR A 82 6.53 -17.36 9.20
CA THR A 82 6.37 -18.72 9.74
C THR A 82 4.91 -19.09 9.99
N LYS A 83 3.99 -18.12 9.88
CA LYS A 83 2.55 -18.27 10.14
C LYS A 83 1.69 -18.28 8.88
N ILE A 84 2.32 -18.24 7.70
CA ILE A 84 1.61 -18.17 6.43
C ILE A 84 0.62 -19.31 6.27
N ASP A 85 1.02 -20.55 6.57
CA ASP A 85 0.17 -21.73 6.43
C ASP A 85 -1.06 -21.67 7.36
N ASP A 86 -0.89 -21.17 8.59
CA ASP A 86 -1.98 -21.02 9.54
C ASP A 86 -2.97 -19.94 9.07
N ILE A 87 -2.45 -18.78 8.63
CA ILE A 87 -3.23 -17.66 8.10
C ILE A 87 -3.95 -18.07 6.81
N GLN A 88 -3.27 -18.81 5.92
CA GLN A 88 -3.87 -19.33 4.69
C GLN A 88 -5.05 -20.26 4.99
N LYS A 89 -4.88 -21.20 5.89
CA LYS A 89 -5.94 -22.11 6.32
C LYS A 89 -7.16 -21.38 6.86
N GLU A 90 -6.95 -20.34 7.64
CA GLU A 90 -8.05 -19.54 8.19
C GLU A 90 -8.77 -18.79 7.06
N ALA A 91 -8.03 -18.14 6.14
CA ALA A 91 -8.60 -17.49 4.97
C ALA A 91 -9.38 -18.46 4.07
N ASP A 92 -8.83 -19.65 3.80
CA ASP A 92 -9.49 -20.68 2.99
C ASP A 92 -10.76 -21.24 3.66
N THR A 93 -10.77 -21.32 5.00
CA THR A 93 -11.95 -21.74 5.76
C THR A 93 -13.08 -20.71 5.67
N ILE A 94 -12.74 -19.42 5.71
CA ILE A 94 -13.71 -18.33 5.55
C ILE A 94 -14.17 -18.23 4.09
N ASN A 95 -13.30 -18.53 3.13
CA ASN A 95 -13.54 -18.53 1.67
C ASN A 95 -14.13 -17.20 1.15
N PRO A 96 -13.42 -16.07 1.32
CA PRO A 96 -13.90 -14.78 0.87
C PRO A 96 -13.67 -14.54 -0.62
N ASP A 97 -14.43 -13.60 -1.21
CA ASP A 97 -14.17 -13.10 -2.56
C ASP A 97 -12.90 -12.22 -2.57
N TYR A 98 -12.76 -11.38 -1.53
CA TYR A 98 -11.64 -10.43 -1.39
C TYR A 98 -11.02 -10.50 0.00
N LEU A 99 -9.68 -10.55 0.05
CA LEU A 99 -8.90 -10.35 1.25
C LEU A 99 -8.15 -9.01 1.17
N ILE A 100 -8.44 -8.09 2.08
CA ILE A 100 -7.77 -6.80 2.17
C ILE A 100 -6.75 -6.87 3.29
N VAL A 101 -5.47 -6.76 2.93
CA VAL A 101 -4.34 -6.94 3.85
C VAL A 101 -3.81 -5.59 4.29
N ASP A 102 -3.98 -5.28 5.57
CA ASP A 102 -3.39 -4.11 6.23
C ASP A 102 -1.96 -4.43 6.65
N THR A 103 -0.99 -3.76 6.03
CA THR A 103 0.44 -4.02 6.26
C THR A 103 1.00 -3.17 7.41
N PRO A 104 2.15 -3.58 8.01
CA PRO A 104 2.79 -2.83 9.07
C PRO A 104 2.92 -1.34 8.80
N GLY A 105 2.80 -0.55 9.87
CA GLY A 105 2.87 0.91 9.81
C GLY A 105 4.12 1.41 9.13
N GLN A 106 5.27 0.84 9.47
CA GLN A 106 6.57 1.13 8.86
C GLN A 106 6.76 0.24 7.64
N ILE A 107 6.82 0.86 6.45
CA ILE A 107 6.94 0.15 5.18
C ILE A 107 8.22 -0.70 5.10
N GLU A 108 9.27 -0.30 5.81
CA GLU A 108 10.55 -0.99 5.88
C GLU A 108 10.41 -2.38 6.50
N LEU A 109 9.51 -2.54 7.47
CA LEU A 109 9.27 -3.82 8.15
C LEU A 109 8.54 -4.82 7.25
N PHE A 110 7.80 -4.36 6.28
CA PHE A 110 7.10 -5.22 5.32
C PHE A 110 7.89 -5.38 4.02
N ALA A 111 8.11 -4.31 3.28
CA ALA A 111 8.63 -4.42 1.90
C ALA A 111 10.16 -4.61 1.82
N TYR A 112 10.94 -4.13 2.81
CA TYR A 112 12.40 -4.18 2.75
C TYR A 112 13.01 -5.32 3.57
N ARG A 113 12.23 -6.01 4.41
CA ARG A 113 12.64 -7.29 4.99
C ARG A 113 12.23 -8.43 4.07
N GLN A 114 12.85 -9.60 4.23
CA GLN A 114 12.53 -10.76 3.38
C GLN A 114 11.14 -11.34 3.67
N SER A 115 10.66 -11.20 4.90
CA SER A 115 9.37 -11.74 5.36
C SER A 115 8.17 -11.24 4.56
N GLY A 116 8.11 -9.95 4.21
CA GLY A 116 6.99 -9.40 3.45
C GLY A 116 6.91 -9.89 2.01
N PRO A 117 7.97 -9.74 1.17
CA PRO A 117 7.99 -10.34 -0.17
C PRO A 117 7.78 -11.85 -0.14
N PHE A 118 8.31 -12.56 0.85
CA PHE A 118 8.08 -13.99 1.03
C PHE A 118 6.59 -14.27 1.31
N PHE A 119 5.96 -13.53 2.23
CA PHE A 119 4.53 -13.65 2.49
C PHE A 119 3.70 -13.40 1.22
N VAL A 120 4.00 -12.34 0.48
CA VAL A 120 3.31 -12.01 -0.77
C VAL A 120 3.41 -13.13 -1.80
N ASN A 121 4.58 -13.75 -1.92
CA ASN A 121 4.80 -14.83 -2.91
C ASN A 121 4.12 -16.14 -2.50
N GLU A 122 4.27 -16.55 -1.24
CA GLU A 122 3.78 -17.85 -0.76
C GLU A 122 2.27 -17.87 -0.48
N PHE A 123 1.67 -16.76 -0.06
CA PHE A 123 0.24 -16.71 0.19
C PHE A 123 -0.53 -16.97 -1.11
N GLN A 124 -1.39 -18.00 -1.14
CA GLN A 124 -2.09 -18.45 -2.34
C GLN A 124 -3.36 -17.63 -2.59
N ALA A 125 -3.53 -17.16 -3.81
CA ALA A 125 -4.69 -16.41 -4.26
C ALA A 125 -4.83 -16.49 -5.78
N GLU A 126 -6.02 -16.27 -6.32
CA GLU A 126 -6.27 -16.19 -7.76
C GLU A 126 -5.51 -15.00 -8.35
N GLU A 127 -5.69 -13.83 -7.71
CA GLU A 127 -5.04 -12.59 -8.11
C GLU A 127 -4.54 -11.83 -6.89
N LYS A 128 -3.42 -11.15 -7.04
CA LYS A 128 -2.81 -10.30 -6.01
C LYS A 128 -2.44 -8.95 -6.59
N MET A 129 -2.69 -7.88 -5.83
CA MET A 129 -2.28 -6.54 -6.18
C MET A 129 -1.82 -5.74 -4.96
N ASN A 130 -1.08 -4.67 -5.22
CA ASN A 130 -0.68 -3.71 -4.22
C ASN A 130 -1.41 -2.38 -4.41
N LEU A 131 -1.84 -1.79 -3.32
CA LEU A 131 -2.39 -0.44 -3.24
C LEU A 131 -1.42 0.42 -2.45
N PHE A 132 -0.68 1.30 -3.13
CA PHE A 132 0.30 2.15 -2.48
C PHE A 132 -0.27 3.53 -2.17
N LEU A 133 -0.15 3.95 -0.90
CA LEU A 133 -0.71 5.19 -0.38
C LEU A 133 0.34 6.30 -0.32
N PHE A 134 0.07 7.35 -1.07
CA PHE A 134 0.72 8.66 -0.94
C PHE A 134 -0.04 9.48 0.09
N ASP A 135 0.61 9.85 1.18
CA ASP A 135 0.01 10.78 2.15
C ASP A 135 -0.11 12.17 1.51
N GLY A 136 -1.33 12.66 1.32
CA GLY A 136 -1.58 13.96 0.71
C GLY A 136 -0.84 15.10 1.40
N THR A 137 -0.67 15.04 2.72
CA THR A 137 0.06 16.07 3.47
C THR A 137 1.56 16.07 3.19
N MET A 138 2.11 14.95 2.72
CA MET A 138 3.53 14.84 2.37
C MET A 138 3.84 15.20 0.92
N VAL A 139 2.89 15.00 -0.02
CA VAL A 139 3.10 15.26 -1.45
C VAL A 139 2.96 16.73 -1.86
N SER A 140 3.02 17.66 -0.92
CA SER A 140 2.78 19.08 -1.16
C SER A 140 3.93 19.83 -1.85
N THR A 141 5.07 19.17 -2.06
CA THR A 141 6.24 19.72 -2.76
C THR A 141 6.71 18.77 -3.87
N PRO A 142 7.28 19.29 -4.98
CA PRO A 142 7.82 18.47 -6.07
C PRO A 142 8.82 17.42 -5.60
N SER A 143 9.77 17.78 -4.74
CA SER A 143 10.79 16.87 -4.22
C SER A 143 10.19 15.70 -3.42
N ASN A 144 9.20 15.96 -2.56
CA ASN A 144 8.51 14.92 -1.79
C ASN A 144 7.67 14.02 -2.70
N PHE A 145 6.99 14.60 -3.71
CA PHE A 145 6.24 13.85 -4.70
C PHE A 145 7.15 12.86 -5.43
N VAL A 146 8.30 13.30 -5.92
CA VAL A 146 9.31 12.44 -6.57
C VAL A 146 9.79 11.36 -5.63
N SER A 147 10.13 11.71 -4.38
CA SER A 147 10.60 10.73 -3.39
C SER A 147 9.58 9.61 -3.15
N LEU A 148 8.29 9.95 -3.03
CA LEU A 148 7.23 8.95 -2.85
C LEU A 148 6.95 8.14 -4.13
N THR A 149 7.12 8.73 -5.31
CA THR A 149 7.03 8.03 -6.60
C THR A 149 8.13 6.98 -6.73
N LEU A 150 9.36 7.33 -6.37
CA LEU A 150 10.49 6.39 -6.35
C LEU A 150 10.29 5.30 -5.30
N LEU A 151 9.75 5.64 -4.13
CA LEU A 151 9.41 4.67 -3.09
C LEU A 151 8.34 3.70 -3.58
N SER A 152 7.24 4.18 -4.17
CA SER A 152 6.19 3.35 -4.76
C SER A 152 6.76 2.39 -5.81
N THR A 153 7.61 2.91 -6.70
CA THR A 153 8.30 2.11 -7.72
C THR A 153 9.18 1.02 -7.10
N SER A 154 9.94 1.38 -6.05
CA SER A 154 10.77 0.41 -5.33
C SER A 154 9.94 -0.69 -4.67
N ILE A 155 8.81 -0.34 -4.06
CA ILE A 155 7.87 -1.31 -3.46
C ILE A 155 7.28 -2.24 -4.52
N ARG A 156 6.84 -1.69 -5.66
CA ARG A 156 6.34 -2.46 -6.80
C ARG A 156 7.37 -3.49 -7.28
N LEU A 157 8.64 -3.10 -7.40
CA LEU A 157 9.73 -4.00 -7.80
C LEU A 157 9.98 -5.09 -6.76
N ARG A 158 9.91 -4.77 -5.48
CA ARG A 158 10.18 -5.72 -4.40
C ARG A 158 9.06 -6.73 -4.20
N LEU A 159 7.81 -6.31 -4.30
CA LEU A 159 6.66 -7.18 -4.13
C LEU A 159 6.28 -7.92 -5.42
N GLY A 160 6.70 -7.43 -6.60
CA GLY A 160 6.38 -8.04 -7.88
C GLY A 160 4.89 -7.99 -8.26
N LEU A 161 4.12 -7.08 -7.62
CA LEU A 161 2.67 -6.98 -7.80
C LEU A 161 2.27 -5.81 -8.70
N PRO A 162 1.19 -5.95 -9.49
CA PRO A 162 0.49 -4.79 -10.07
C PRO A 162 0.15 -3.80 -8.96
N THR A 163 0.44 -2.52 -9.17
CA THR A 163 0.28 -1.51 -8.11
C THR A 163 -0.62 -0.38 -8.60
N VAL A 164 -1.62 -0.04 -7.78
CA VAL A 164 -2.42 1.18 -7.93
C VAL A 164 -1.94 2.21 -6.92
N ASN A 165 -1.70 3.43 -7.38
CA ASN A 165 -1.25 4.54 -6.55
C ASN A 165 -2.42 5.44 -6.14
N VAL A 166 -2.50 5.79 -4.87
CA VAL A 166 -3.59 6.56 -4.28
C VAL A 166 -3.06 7.72 -3.45
N ILE A 167 -3.61 8.91 -3.63
CA ILE A 167 -3.40 10.03 -2.70
C ILE A 167 -4.49 9.98 -1.64
N THR A 168 -4.11 9.73 -0.41
CA THR A 168 -5.01 9.81 0.75
C THR A 168 -5.08 11.23 1.30
N LYS A 169 -6.07 11.51 2.17
CA LYS A 169 -6.24 12.81 2.81
C LYS A 169 -6.38 13.97 1.81
N SER A 170 -7.01 13.71 0.65
CA SER A 170 -7.21 14.72 -0.39
C SER A 170 -8.00 15.94 0.11
N ASP A 171 -8.84 15.76 1.14
CA ASP A 171 -9.56 16.82 1.84
C ASP A 171 -8.66 17.85 2.52
N LEU A 172 -7.42 17.47 2.89
CA LEU A 172 -6.46 18.36 3.55
C LEU A 172 -5.59 19.16 2.56
N ILE A 173 -5.61 18.81 1.27
CA ILE A 173 -4.77 19.44 0.23
C ILE A 173 -5.56 20.00 -0.94
N GLN A 174 -6.83 20.31 -0.75
CA GLN A 174 -7.74 20.73 -1.84
C GLN A 174 -7.17 21.83 -2.74
N GLU A 175 -6.51 22.85 -2.16
CA GLU A 175 -5.90 23.95 -2.91
C GLU A 175 -4.73 23.51 -3.82
N LYS A 176 -4.02 22.44 -3.45
CA LYS A 176 -2.86 21.92 -4.17
C LYS A 176 -3.15 20.63 -4.95
N LEU A 177 -4.31 20.02 -4.73
CA LEU A 177 -4.64 18.70 -5.27
C LEU A 177 -4.50 18.67 -6.80
N GLU A 178 -5.01 19.66 -7.48
CA GLU A 178 -4.93 19.74 -8.94
C GLU A 178 -3.47 19.83 -9.43
N GLN A 179 -2.62 20.59 -8.74
CA GLN A 179 -1.20 20.68 -9.07
C GLN A 179 -0.51 19.33 -8.87
N VAL A 180 -0.77 18.64 -7.75
CA VAL A 180 -0.20 17.32 -7.45
C VAL A 180 -0.65 16.28 -8.49
N LEU A 181 -1.91 16.31 -8.91
CA LEU A 181 -2.42 15.40 -9.94
C LEU A 181 -1.77 15.68 -11.31
N ARG A 182 -1.48 16.94 -11.65
CA ARG A 182 -0.73 17.27 -12.88
C ARG A 182 0.69 16.71 -12.85
N TRP A 183 1.34 16.61 -11.67
CA TRP A 183 2.67 16.02 -11.57
C TRP A 183 2.68 14.52 -11.91
N SER A 184 1.56 13.83 -11.73
CA SER A 184 1.43 12.40 -12.09
C SER A 184 1.08 12.18 -13.56
N GLY A 185 0.65 13.20 -14.29
CA GLY A 185 0.24 13.10 -15.68
C GLY A 185 1.42 13.04 -16.66
N ARG A 186 1.16 12.61 -17.91
CA ARG A 186 2.18 12.50 -18.96
C ARG A 186 2.80 13.83 -19.36
N ASP A 187 2.01 14.91 -19.34
CA ASP A 187 2.44 16.29 -19.64
C ASP A 187 2.73 17.05 -18.34
N SER A 188 3.51 16.44 -17.45
CA SER A 188 3.68 16.99 -16.12
C SER A 188 4.58 18.23 -16.11
N GLN A 189 4.20 19.26 -15.34
CA GLN A 189 5.04 20.39 -15.01
C GLN A 189 6.02 20.07 -13.87
N LEU A 190 6.11 18.80 -13.45
CA LEU A 190 6.91 18.37 -12.33
C LEU A 190 8.38 18.78 -12.45
N GLU A 191 8.98 18.62 -13.65
CA GLU A 191 10.38 19.01 -13.87
C GLU A 191 10.58 20.51 -13.73
N ALA A 192 9.65 21.33 -14.24
CA ALA A 192 9.73 22.77 -14.11
C ALA A 192 9.60 23.23 -12.66
N ASP A 193 8.67 22.66 -11.92
CA ASP A 193 8.45 22.96 -10.49
C ASP A 193 9.63 22.47 -9.63
N LEU A 194 10.22 21.31 -9.97
CA LEU A 194 11.37 20.73 -9.28
C LEU A 194 12.65 21.57 -9.47
N ALA A 195 12.85 22.17 -10.67
CA ALA A 195 14.03 23.01 -10.95
C ALA A 195 14.16 24.21 -10.01
N GLY A 196 13.06 24.64 -9.39
CA GLY A 196 13.06 25.70 -8.38
C GLY A 196 13.43 25.24 -6.95
N GLU A 197 13.44 23.92 -6.69
CA GLU A 197 13.64 23.38 -5.34
C GLU A 197 15.01 22.71 -5.12
N VAL A 198 15.59 22.12 -6.17
CA VAL A 198 16.83 21.32 -6.05
C VAL A 198 17.98 21.92 -6.84
N ASN A 199 19.21 21.61 -6.42
CA ASN A 199 20.40 22.05 -7.15
C ASN A 199 20.54 21.31 -8.50
N GLY A 200 21.35 21.87 -9.43
CA GLY A 200 21.48 21.40 -10.81
C GLY A 200 21.86 19.92 -10.96
N ASP A 201 22.77 19.40 -10.12
CA ASP A 201 23.22 17.99 -10.19
C ASP A 201 22.09 17.04 -9.77
N THR A 202 21.41 17.37 -8.66
CA THR A 202 20.25 16.59 -8.18
C THR A 202 19.10 16.68 -9.17
N PHE A 203 18.86 17.86 -9.75
CA PHE A 203 17.84 18.04 -10.78
C PHE A 203 18.07 17.14 -11.99
N SER A 204 19.30 17.12 -12.53
CA SER A 204 19.63 16.28 -13.70
C SER A 204 19.39 14.79 -13.42
N LEU A 205 19.86 14.32 -12.26
CA LEU A 205 19.66 12.91 -11.87
C LEU A 205 18.17 12.56 -11.76
N VAL A 206 17.39 13.38 -11.09
CA VAL A 206 15.96 13.15 -10.88
C VAL A 206 15.18 13.22 -12.18
N SER A 207 15.49 14.19 -13.06
CA SER A 207 14.87 14.32 -14.38
C SER A 207 15.11 13.09 -15.25
N ASP A 208 16.34 12.54 -15.26
CA ASP A 208 16.67 11.31 -15.98
C ASP A 208 15.89 10.10 -15.43
N MET A 209 15.77 9.97 -14.10
CA MET A 209 14.98 8.93 -13.46
C MET A 209 13.49 9.02 -13.83
N LEU A 210 12.89 10.21 -13.72
CA LEU A 210 11.49 10.45 -14.08
C LEU A 210 11.22 10.14 -15.56
N SER A 211 12.10 10.60 -16.45
CA SER A 211 11.99 10.31 -17.87
C SER A 211 12.05 8.82 -18.18
N SER A 212 12.83 8.05 -17.41
CA SER A 212 12.90 6.58 -17.54
C SER A 212 11.62 5.92 -17.04
N LEU A 213 11.07 6.35 -15.89
CA LEU A 213 9.81 5.83 -15.36
C LEU A 213 8.64 6.09 -16.32
N ASN A 214 8.57 7.30 -16.89
CA ASN A 214 7.51 7.68 -17.85
C ASN A 214 7.54 6.83 -19.11
N ARG A 215 8.75 6.53 -19.65
CA ARG A 215 8.89 5.71 -20.87
C ARG A 215 8.38 4.28 -20.71
N HIS A 216 8.36 3.76 -19.52
CA HIS A 216 8.03 2.37 -19.22
C HIS A 216 6.68 2.21 -18.49
N ASP A 217 5.82 3.23 -18.53
CA ASP A 217 4.50 3.24 -17.85
C ASP A 217 4.57 2.90 -16.33
N PHE A 218 5.71 3.16 -15.69
CA PHE A 218 5.85 3.01 -14.25
C PHE A 218 5.19 4.16 -13.47
N GLN A 219 5.00 5.30 -14.13
CA GLN A 219 4.24 6.42 -13.56
C GLN A 219 2.76 6.19 -13.91
N GLN A 220 1.99 5.82 -12.90
CA GLN A 220 0.54 5.63 -13.04
C GLN A 220 -0.18 6.87 -12.51
N ASP A 221 -1.36 7.15 -13.09
CA ASP A 221 -2.25 8.18 -12.58
C ASP A 221 -2.56 7.93 -11.10
N LEU A 222 -2.49 9.01 -10.32
CA LEU A 222 -2.83 8.97 -8.90
C LEU A 222 -4.33 9.17 -8.71
N ILE A 223 -4.92 8.34 -7.86
CA ILE A 223 -6.34 8.43 -7.53
C ILE A 223 -6.49 9.20 -6.20
N PRO A 224 -7.06 10.40 -6.21
CA PRO A 224 -7.29 11.13 -4.97
C PRO A 224 -8.48 10.56 -4.23
N ILE A 225 -8.30 10.32 -2.92
CA ILE A 225 -9.36 9.88 -2.02
C ILE A 225 -9.33 10.62 -0.69
N SER A 226 -10.49 10.74 -0.08
CA SER A 226 -10.62 11.11 1.32
C SER A 226 -11.36 10.01 2.09
N ASN A 227 -10.66 9.37 3.01
CA ASN A 227 -11.29 8.41 3.93
C ASN A 227 -12.31 9.06 4.87
N LYS A 228 -12.24 10.38 5.04
CA LYS A 228 -13.14 11.15 5.92
C LYS A 228 -14.46 11.49 5.23
N THR A 229 -14.41 11.96 3.99
CA THR A 229 -15.60 12.37 3.22
C THR A 229 -16.16 11.26 2.33
N GLY A 230 -15.34 10.25 2.00
CA GLY A 230 -15.69 9.20 1.05
C GLY A 230 -15.45 9.58 -0.42
N ASP A 231 -14.94 10.79 -0.67
CA ASP A 231 -14.64 11.24 -2.04
C ASP A 231 -13.58 10.35 -2.69
N GLY A 232 -13.75 10.10 -3.99
CA GLY A 232 -12.81 9.32 -4.81
C GLY A 232 -12.94 7.79 -4.69
N MET A 233 -13.76 7.26 -3.76
CA MET A 233 -13.89 5.80 -3.55
C MET A 233 -14.42 5.06 -4.78
N VAL A 234 -15.32 5.65 -5.57
CA VAL A 234 -15.83 5.05 -6.82
C VAL A 234 -14.71 4.91 -7.86
N ASN A 235 -13.87 5.96 -7.99
CA ASN A 235 -12.74 5.94 -8.92
C ASN A 235 -11.69 4.90 -8.50
N LEU A 236 -11.41 4.83 -7.19
CA LEU A 236 -10.53 3.81 -6.63
C LEU A 236 -11.04 2.41 -6.95
N GLN A 237 -12.32 2.14 -6.70
CA GLN A 237 -12.94 0.85 -6.98
C GLN A 237 -12.82 0.46 -8.45
N SER A 238 -13.09 1.41 -9.37
CA SER A 238 -12.97 1.18 -10.81
C SER A 238 -11.51 0.83 -11.20
N ALA A 239 -10.53 1.46 -10.57
CA ALA A 239 -9.13 1.16 -10.82
C ALA A 239 -8.71 -0.19 -10.23
N LEU A 240 -9.16 -0.52 -9.00
CA LEU A 240 -8.89 -1.82 -8.39
C LEU A 240 -9.47 -2.96 -9.24
N SER A 241 -10.73 -2.82 -9.68
CA SER A 241 -11.39 -3.84 -10.54
C SER A 241 -10.65 -4.03 -11.86
N ARG A 242 -10.24 -2.96 -12.52
CA ARG A 242 -9.46 -3.07 -13.77
C ARG A 242 -8.11 -3.74 -13.54
N THR A 243 -7.40 -3.37 -12.47
CA THR A 243 -6.05 -3.90 -12.21
C THR A 243 -6.08 -5.37 -11.81
N ILE A 244 -7.07 -5.77 -11.02
CA ILE A 244 -7.16 -7.14 -10.52
C ILE A 244 -7.72 -8.11 -11.56
N ASN A 245 -8.46 -7.62 -12.57
CA ASN A 245 -9.06 -8.44 -13.64
C ASN A 245 -8.26 -8.40 -14.95
N LEU A 246 -7.15 -7.66 -15.02
CA LEU A 246 -6.28 -7.64 -16.22
C LEU A 246 -5.68 -9.02 -16.58
N GLY A 247 -5.71 -10.00 -15.66
CA GLY A 247 -5.33 -11.37 -15.92
C GLY A 247 -6.40 -12.19 -16.66
N GLU A 248 -7.68 -11.75 -16.64
CA GLU A 248 -8.80 -12.49 -17.27
C GLU A 248 -9.03 -12.11 -18.74
N GLU A 249 -8.46 -11.00 -19.25
CA GLU A 249 -8.66 -10.51 -20.63
C GLU A 249 -7.64 -11.08 -21.65
N ILE A 250 -6.79 -12.04 -21.28
CA ILE A 250 -5.74 -12.59 -22.19
C ILE A 250 -6.09 -14.00 -22.68
N GLU A 251 -7.25 -14.55 -22.40
CA GLU A 251 -7.72 -15.84 -22.92
C GLU A 251 -8.94 -15.72 -23.85
N ASP A 252 -8.84 -14.89 -24.91
CA ASP A 252 -9.74 -14.96 -26.06
C ASP A 252 -8.95 -15.08 -27.39
#